data_e717aba37286dcd2ddf57382633e505f
#
_entry.id   e717aba37286dcd2ddf57382633e505f
#
_cell.length_a   1.000
_cell.length_b   1.000
_cell.length_c   1.000
_cell.angle_alpha   90.00
_cell.angle_beta   90.00
_cell.angle_gamma   90.00
#
_symmetry.space_group_name_H-M   'P 1'
#
loop_
_entity.id
_entity.type
_entity.pdbx_description
1 polymer ?
#
loop_
_entity_poly.entity_id
_entity_poly.type
_entity_poly.pdbx_seq_one_letter_code
_entity_poly.pdbx_strand_id
1 'polypeptide(L)'
;MAFKVLDLFSGAGGLSRGFYDAGYDIVLGVDFDEAALKTFKENHGGAEAMKLDLFDHNNIDVIIKFLEEKDIKLDVLVGGPP
;
A
#
# COMPACT_ATOMS: atom_id res chain seq x y z
N MET A 1 -6.71 -5.23 -18.14
CA MET A 1 -5.51 -4.73 -17.45
C MET A 1 -5.91 -4.03 -16.15
N ALA A 2 -5.37 -4.45 -15.02
CA ALA A 2 -5.76 -3.89 -13.74
C ALA A 2 -4.97 -2.62 -13.42
N PHE A 3 -5.63 -1.61 -12.86
CA PHE A 3 -4.97 -0.43 -12.35
C PHE A 3 -4.25 -0.75 -11.05
N LYS A 4 -3.07 -0.19 -10.87
CA LYS A 4 -2.20 -0.46 -9.72
C LYS A 4 -2.43 0.57 -8.62
N VAL A 5 -2.66 0.08 -7.40
CA VAL A 5 -3.03 0.89 -6.24
C VAL A 5 -1.96 0.81 -5.17
N LEU A 6 -1.59 1.97 -4.64
CA LEU A 6 -0.77 2.08 -3.43
C LEU A 6 -1.65 2.66 -2.32
N ASP A 7 -1.67 2.00 -1.17
CA ASP A 7 -2.49 2.41 -0.03
C ASP A 7 -1.61 2.95 1.10
N LEU A 8 -1.66 4.26 1.32
CA LEU A 8 -0.98 4.91 2.43
C LEU A 8 -1.91 4.87 3.66
N PHE A 9 -1.34 4.64 4.83
CA PHE A 9 -2.11 4.44 6.07
C PHE A 9 -3.09 3.28 5.90
N SER A 10 -2.59 2.16 5.38
CA SER A 10 -3.43 1.04 4.94
C SER A 10 -4.22 0.37 6.07
N GLY A 11 -3.70 0.42 7.29
CA GLY A 11 -4.29 -0.34 8.38
C GLY A 11 -4.36 -1.82 8.01
N ALA A 12 -5.46 -2.46 8.34
CA ALA A 12 -5.69 -3.87 8.01
C ALA A 12 -6.14 -4.10 6.56
N GLY A 13 -6.30 -3.03 5.77
CA GLY A 13 -6.58 -3.16 4.35
C GLY A 13 -8.05 -3.03 3.96
N GLY A 14 -8.89 -2.41 4.80
CA GLY A 14 -10.32 -2.27 4.50
C GLY A 14 -10.59 -1.46 3.25
N LEU A 15 -9.91 -0.32 3.08
CA LEU A 15 -10.06 0.52 1.89
C LEU A 15 -9.52 -0.20 0.65
N SER A 16 -8.36 -0.84 0.76
CA SER A 16 -7.78 -1.62 -0.32
C SER A 16 -8.69 -2.77 -0.74
N ARG A 17 -9.42 -3.37 0.20
CA ARG A 17 -10.34 -4.46 -0.11
C ARG A 17 -11.43 -4.00 -1.07
N GLY A 18 -11.96 -2.79 -0.90
CA GLY A 18 -12.93 -2.22 -1.82
C GLY A 18 -12.38 -2.08 -3.23
N PHE A 19 -11.14 -1.61 -3.35
CA PHE A 19 -10.48 -1.51 -4.66
C PHE A 19 -10.19 -2.89 -5.24
N TYR A 20 -9.73 -3.82 -4.43
CA TYR A 20 -9.46 -5.19 -4.88
C TYR A 20 -10.72 -5.84 -5.44
N ASP A 21 -11.84 -5.71 -4.72
CA ASP A 21 -13.11 -6.30 -5.15
C ASP A 21 -13.63 -5.66 -6.45
N ALA A 22 -13.22 -4.42 -6.72
CA ALA A 22 -13.55 -3.72 -7.96
C ALA A 22 -12.60 -4.06 -9.13
N GLY A 23 -11.64 -4.96 -8.91
CA GLY A 23 -10.73 -5.41 -9.96
C GLY A 23 -9.39 -4.67 -10.03
N TYR A 24 -9.09 -3.84 -9.04
CA TYR A 24 -7.80 -3.14 -8.96
C TYR A 24 -6.73 -4.05 -8.40
N ASP A 25 -5.48 -3.78 -8.76
CA ASP A 25 -4.32 -4.54 -8.30
C ASP A 25 -3.65 -3.78 -7.15
N ILE A 26 -3.76 -4.30 -5.94
CA ILE A 26 -3.14 -3.69 -4.76
C ILE A 26 -1.67 -4.11 -4.73
N VAL A 27 -0.76 -3.15 -4.93
CA VAL A 27 0.67 -3.46 -5.04
C VAL A 27 1.43 -3.22 -3.74
N LEU A 28 1.00 -2.25 -2.93
CA LEU A 28 1.70 -1.90 -1.69
C LEU A 28 0.75 -1.28 -0.68
N GLY A 29 0.84 -1.72 0.56
CA GLY A 29 0.21 -1.08 1.71
C GLY A 29 1.29 -0.54 2.64
N VAL A 30 1.14 0.69 3.10
CA VAL A 30 2.09 1.34 4.00
C VAL A 30 1.38 1.79 5.26
N ASP A 31 1.94 1.44 6.40
CA ASP A 31 1.42 1.86 7.70
C ASP A 31 2.55 1.82 8.73
N PHE A 32 2.35 2.44 9.87
CA PHE A 32 3.29 2.36 10.97
C PHE A 32 2.97 1.20 11.92
N ASP A 33 1.74 0.71 11.92
CA ASP A 33 1.27 -0.36 12.79
C ASP A 33 1.60 -1.71 12.17
N GLU A 34 2.57 -2.40 12.77
CA GLU A 34 3.04 -3.70 12.29
C GLU A 34 1.96 -4.78 12.33
N ALA A 35 1.13 -4.79 13.38
CA ALA A 35 0.06 -5.77 13.51
C ALA A 35 -1.01 -5.58 12.43
N ALA A 36 -1.34 -4.33 12.12
CA ALA A 36 -2.27 -4.03 11.03
C ALA A 36 -1.70 -4.45 9.68
N LEU A 37 -0.41 -4.23 9.45
CA LEU A 37 0.24 -4.64 8.20
C LEU A 37 0.26 -6.16 8.03
N LYS A 38 0.39 -6.90 9.11
CA LYS A 38 0.31 -8.37 9.06
C LYS A 38 -1.06 -8.80 8.56
N THR A 39 -2.12 -8.20 9.08
CA THR A 39 -3.49 -8.48 8.63
C THR A 39 -3.69 -8.04 7.19
N PHE A 40 -3.17 -6.88 6.82
CA PHE A 40 -3.20 -6.40 5.43
C PHE A 40 -2.57 -7.43 4.48
N LYS A 41 -1.40 -7.93 4.84
CA LYS A 41 -0.67 -8.92 4.02
C LYS A 41 -1.45 -10.21 3.87
N GLU A 42 -2.12 -10.66 4.94
CA GLU A 42 -2.95 -11.85 4.90
C GLU A 42 -4.16 -11.67 3.97
N ASN A 43 -4.73 -10.47 3.96
CA ASN A 43 -5.92 -10.15 3.14
C ASN A 43 -5.56 -9.83 1.68
N HIS A 44 -4.33 -9.44 1.41
CA HIS A 44 -3.86 -9.03 0.08
C HIS A 44 -2.54 -9.74 -0.24
N GLY A 45 -2.59 -11.06 -0.41
CA GLY A 45 -1.40 -11.90 -0.53
C GLY A 45 -0.46 -11.57 -1.67
N GLY A 46 -0.95 -10.89 -2.71
CA GLY A 46 -0.11 -10.44 -3.81
C GLY A 46 0.53 -9.08 -3.61
N ALA A 47 0.16 -8.36 -2.55
CA ALA A 47 0.68 -7.03 -2.25
C ALA A 47 1.88 -7.09 -1.32
N GLU A 48 2.75 -6.09 -1.41
CA GLU A 48 3.78 -5.88 -0.40
C GLU A 48 3.23 -5.04 0.75
N ALA A 49 3.81 -5.21 1.93
CA ALA A 49 3.48 -4.40 3.10
C ALA A 49 4.76 -3.75 3.61
N MET A 50 4.69 -2.46 3.94
CA MET A 50 5.87 -1.70 4.34
C MET A 50 5.57 -0.89 5.59
N LYS A 51 6.36 -1.11 6.65
CA LYS A 51 6.22 -0.37 7.89
C LYS A 51 7.05 0.90 7.81
N LEU A 52 6.38 2.05 7.69
CA LEU A 52 7.02 3.36 7.62
C LEU A 52 6.24 4.38 8.41
N ASP A 53 6.95 5.32 9.04
CA ASP A 53 6.35 6.52 9.61
C ASP A 53 6.14 7.53 8.48
N LEU A 54 4.91 7.67 8.02
CA LEU A 54 4.59 8.56 6.90
C LEU A 54 4.61 10.04 7.27
N PHE A 55 4.74 10.38 8.56
CA PHE A 55 4.97 11.76 9.00
C PHE A 55 6.44 12.17 8.84
N ASP A 56 7.34 11.21 8.63
CA ASP A 56 8.73 11.49 8.30
C ASP A 56 8.86 11.58 6.78
N HIS A 57 9.12 12.78 6.28
CA HIS A 57 9.19 13.05 4.84
C HIS A 57 10.26 12.23 4.12
N ASN A 58 11.33 11.83 4.82
CA ASN A 58 12.39 11.03 4.22
C ASN A 58 11.90 9.64 3.81
N ASN A 59 10.83 9.15 4.43
CA ASN A 59 10.29 7.83 4.12
C ASN A 59 9.54 7.78 2.81
N ILE A 60 9.17 8.94 2.25
CA ILE A 60 8.55 9.00 0.92
C ILE A 60 9.53 8.50 -0.14
N ASP A 61 10.82 8.83 0.02
CA ASP A 61 11.85 8.37 -0.90
C ASP A 61 11.99 6.84 -0.90
N VAL A 62 11.76 6.21 0.24
CA VAL A 62 11.78 4.73 0.34
C VAL A 62 10.68 4.13 -0.55
N ILE A 63 9.49 4.73 -0.51
CA ILE A 63 8.37 4.27 -1.34
C ILE A 63 8.66 4.46 -2.82
N ILE A 64 9.16 5.63 -3.20
CA ILE A 64 9.51 5.95 -4.58
C ILE A 64 10.55 4.97 -5.11
N LYS A 65 11.58 4.70 -4.30
CA LYS A 65 12.63 3.76 -4.67
C LYS A 65 12.10 2.36 -4.86
N PHE A 66 11.19 1.91 -3.98
CA PHE A 66 10.54 0.62 -4.11
C PHE A 66 9.81 0.50 -5.46
N LEU A 67 9.03 1.52 -5.81
CA LEU A 67 8.27 1.53 -7.07
C LEU A 67 9.20 1.51 -8.28
N GLU A 68 10.29 2.27 -8.23
CA GLU A 68 11.27 2.32 -9.31
C GLU A 68 11.98 0.97 -9.48
N GLU A 69 12.43 0.35 -8.39
CA GLU A 69 13.13 -0.92 -8.43
C GLU A 69 12.24 -2.06 -8.95
N LYS A 70 10.94 -1.99 -8.68
CA LYS A 70 9.98 -2.99 -9.14
C LYS A 70 9.39 -2.64 -10.51
N ASP A 71 9.77 -1.49 -11.07
CA ASP A 71 9.22 -0.98 -12.34
C ASP A 71 7.69 -0.90 -12.31
N ILE A 72 7.17 -0.41 -11.19
CA ILE A 72 5.73 -0.25 -10.98
C ILE A 72 5.33 1.19 -11.33
N LYS A 73 4.34 1.31 -12.21
CA LYS A 73 3.70 2.59 -12.50
C LYS A 73 2.36 2.62 -11.80
N LEU A 74 2.23 3.51 -10.80
CA LEU A 74 0.98 3.63 -10.07
C LEU A 74 -0.08 4.33 -10.89
N ASP A 75 -1.31 3.82 -10.77
CA ASP A 75 -2.49 4.48 -11.36
C ASP A 75 -3.30 5.19 -10.28
N VAL A 76 -3.32 4.64 -9.05
CA VAL A 76 -4.16 5.15 -7.97
C VAL A 76 -3.34 5.20 -6.68
N LEU A 77 -3.43 6.34 -6.01
CA LEU A 77 -2.89 6.53 -4.66
C LEU A 77 -4.05 6.79 -3.73
N VAL A 78 -4.23 5.95 -2.74
CA VAL A 78 -5.30 6.10 -1.76
C VAL A 78 -4.71 6.18 -0.36
N GLY A 79 -5.47 6.72 0.58
CA GLY A 79 -5.03 6.76 1.96
C GLY A 79 -6.07 7.41 2.86
N GLY A 80 -6.43 6.69 3.93
CA GLY A 80 -7.23 7.25 4.99
C GLY A 80 -6.29 7.75 6.09
N PRO A 81 -6.32 9.04 6.46
CA PRO A 81 -5.47 9.52 7.55
C PRO A 81 -5.84 8.81 8.85
N PRO A 82 -4.86 8.62 9.73
CA PRO A 82 -5.12 7.98 11.02
C PRO A 82 -5.99 8.83 11.93
#